data_734e5eb49e8be6a2ad0cc1db23b0f9f4
#
_entry.id   734e5eb49e8be6a2ad0cc1db23b0f9f4
#
_cell.length_a   1.000
_cell.length_b   1.000
_cell.length_c   1.000
_cell.angle_alpha   90.00
_cell.angle_beta   90.00
_cell.angle_gamma   90.00
#
_symmetry.space_group_name_H-M   'P 1'
#
loop_
_entity.id
_entity.type
_entity.pdbx_description
1 polymer ?
#
loop_
_entity_poly.entity_id
_entity_poly.type
_entity_poly.pdbx_seq_one_letter_code
_entity_poly.pdbx_strand_id
1 'polypeptide(L)'
;DKIAKMGVINTACALTQVKDNKDAKKTDGSKTKSIRGIPKLIDANFAGTTKSKECTIIFCEGDSAKAGIVSGLSKEDRNYIGIYPMKGKIFNVRGETSKRIYENKEIIEIKKIIGLENSKTYNLENISNLRYGKVIFMTDQDLDGVHIKGLGINLFQSEWYSLSKIPNFIGFMNTPI
;
A
#
# COMPACT_ATOMS: atom_id res chain seq x y z
N ASP A 1 -1.86 -17.99 -38.76
CA ASP A 1 -1.45 -16.59 -38.99
C ASP A 1 -2.53 -15.66 -39.55
N LYS A 2 -3.63 -16.16 -40.11
CA LYS A 2 -4.79 -15.36 -40.49
C LYS A 2 -5.51 -14.77 -39.26
N ILE A 3 -5.60 -15.51 -38.16
CA ILE A 3 -6.26 -15.07 -36.91
C ILE A 3 -5.49 -13.90 -36.25
N ALA A 4 -4.15 -13.94 -36.28
CA ALA A 4 -3.32 -12.84 -35.80
C ALA A 4 -3.51 -11.53 -36.58
N LYS A 5 -3.76 -11.65 -37.90
CA LYS A 5 -4.02 -10.51 -38.81
C LYS A 5 -5.44 -9.92 -38.65
N MET A 6 -6.38 -10.65 -38.08
CA MET A 6 -7.78 -10.17 -37.88
C MET A 6 -7.98 -9.27 -36.68
N GLY A 7 -6.95 -8.94 -35.93
CA GLY A 7 -7.08 -8.07 -34.70
C GLY A 7 -7.83 -8.72 -33.54
N VAL A 8 -8.28 -9.96 -33.66
CA VAL A 8 -9.07 -10.67 -32.64
C VAL A 8 -8.29 -10.80 -31.35
N ILE A 9 -6.98 -11.06 -31.42
CA ILE A 9 -6.11 -11.16 -30.25
C ILE A 9 -6.01 -9.81 -29.54
N ASN A 10 -5.84 -8.72 -30.29
CA ASN A 10 -5.77 -7.37 -29.73
C ASN A 10 -7.09 -6.97 -29.07
N THR A 11 -8.22 -7.32 -29.68
CA THR A 11 -9.54 -7.08 -29.11
C THR A 11 -9.77 -7.92 -27.86
N ALA A 12 -9.39 -9.19 -27.86
CA ALA A 12 -9.49 -10.04 -26.66
C ALA A 12 -8.60 -9.54 -25.53
N CYS A 13 -7.34 -9.15 -25.81
CA CYS A 13 -6.46 -8.53 -24.81
C CYS A 13 -7.03 -7.23 -24.25
N ALA A 14 -7.58 -6.37 -25.10
CA ALA A 14 -8.21 -5.12 -24.65
C ALA A 14 -9.43 -5.37 -23.76
N LEU A 15 -10.28 -6.34 -24.09
CA LEU A 15 -11.43 -6.71 -23.27
C LEU A 15 -11.01 -7.29 -21.91
N THR A 16 -9.96 -8.11 -21.89
CA THR A 16 -9.39 -8.66 -20.65
C THR A 16 -8.86 -7.54 -19.77
N GLN A 17 -8.09 -6.60 -20.33
CA GLN A 17 -7.58 -5.44 -19.59
C GLN A 17 -8.69 -4.56 -19.02
N VAL A 18 -9.78 -4.35 -19.78
CA VAL A 18 -10.93 -3.58 -19.30
C VAL A 18 -11.62 -4.29 -18.11
N LYS A 19 -11.74 -5.62 -18.18
CA LYS A 19 -12.31 -6.42 -17.09
C LYS A 19 -11.42 -6.39 -15.85
N ASP A 20 -10.13 -6.62 -16.01
CA ASP A 20 -9.14 -6.58 -14.93
C ASP A 20 -9.12 -5.22 -14.25
N ASN A 21 -9.18 -4.13 -15.02
CA ASN A 21 -9.26 -2.78 -14.47
C ASN A 21 -10.57 -2.52 -13.68
N LYS A 22 -11.69 -3.08 -14.12
CA LYS A 22 -12.96 -2.98 -13.36
C LYS A 22 -12.88 -3.73 -12.04
N ASP A 23 -12.30 -4.93 -12.04
CA ASP A 23 -12.14 -5.73 -10.83
C ASP A 23 -11.11 -5.12 -9.87
N ALA A 24 -10.03 -4.56 -10.38
CA ALA A 24 -9.06 -3.80 -9.59
C ALA A 24 -9.69 -2.59 -8.89
N LYS A 25 -10.57 -1.87 -9.56
CA LYS A 25 -11.28 -0.71 -8.97
C LYS A 25 -12.21 -1.07 -7.81
N LYS A 26 -12.74 -2.29 -7.75
CA LYS A 26 -13.55 -2.77 -6.60
C LYS A 26 -12.76 -2.82 -5.28
N THR A 27 -11.45 -2.93 -5.36
CA THR A 27 -10.54 -2.98 -4.22
C THR A 27 -9.91 -1.63 -3.90
N ASP A 28 -10.27 -0.56 -4.62
CA ASP A 28 -9.70 0.77 -4.44
C ASP A 28 -9.93 1.29 -3.02
N GLY A 29 -8.92 1.96 -2.52
CA GLY A 29 -9.02 2.75 -1.30
C GLY A 29 -9.71 4.08 -1.57
N SER A 30 -10.11 4.75 -0.51
CA SER A 30 -10.69 6.10 -0.57
C SER A 30 -10.23 6.91 0.64
N LYS A 31 -10.24 8.23 0.52
CA LYS A 31 -9.92 9.13 1.63
C LYS A 31 -11.07 9.16 2.66
N THR A 32 -11.30 8.06 3.34
CA THR A 32 -12.29 7.97 4.43
C THR A 32 -11.62 8.18 5.79
N LYS A 33 -12.33 8.81 6.72
CA LYS A 33 -11.84 9.04 8.08
C LYS A 33 -11.67 7.75 8.86
N SER A 34 -12.51 6.74 8.61
CA SER A 34 -12.41 5.45 9.29
C SER A 34 -12.48 4.30 8.31
N ILE A 35 -11.71 3.24 8.56
CA ILE A 35 -11.75 2.00 7.79
C ILE A 35 -12.35 0.89 8.64
N ARG A 36 -13.28 0.14 8.03
CA ARG A 36 -13.85 -1.07 8.64
C ARG A 36 -13.27 -2.31 7.98
N GLY A 37 -13.22 -3.41 8.73
CA GLY A 37 -12.83 -4.73 8.20
C GLY A 37 -11.32 -4.99 8.17
N ILE A 38 -10.49 -4.14 8.79
CA ILE A 38 -9.06 -4.38 8.98
C ILE A 38 -8.76 -4.39 10.49
N PRO A 39 -8.99 -5.52 11.19
CA PRO A 39 -9.00 -5.55 12.65
C PRO A 39 -7.65 -5.28 13.29
N LYS A 40 -6.54 -5.53 12.59
CA LYS A 40 -5.19 -5.32 13.10
C LYS A 40 -4.68 -3.88 12.93
N LEU A 41 -5.35 -3.05 12.14
CA LEU A 41 -4.99 -1.66 11.94
C LEU A 41 -5.23 -0.85 13.22
N ILE A 42 -4.22 -0.11 13.64
CA ILE A 42 -4.34 1.02 14.56
C ILE A 42 -4.21 2.27 13.72
N ASP A 43 -5.33 2.90 13.44
CA ASP A 43 -5.38 4.06 12.55
C ASP A 43 -4.94 5.34 13.28
N ALA A 44 -4.31 6.26 12.56
CA ALA A 44 -4.04 7.59 13.10
C ALA A 44 -5.36 8.36 13.21
N ASN A 45 -5.53 9.15 14.28
CA ASN A 45 -6.77 9.91 14.49
C ASN A 45 -7.05 10.90 13.35
N PHE A 46 -5.99 11.45 12.72
CA PHE A 46 -6.11 12.40 11.61
C PHE A 46 -6.01 11.76 10.22
N ALA A 47 -5.90 10.44 10.13
CA ALA A 47 -5.93 9.75 8.85
C ALA A 47 -7.24 10.03 8.11
N GLY A 48 -7.16 10.29 6.81
CA GLY A 48 -8.33 10.60 5.97
C GLY A 48 -9.01 11.95 6.25
N THR A 49 -8.41 12.80 7.08
CA THR A 49 -8.88 14.18 7.32
C THR A 49 -8.09 15.19 6.48
N THR A 50 -8.29 16.49 6.72
CA THR A 50 -7.48 17.57 6.11
C THR A 50 -6.01 17.49 6.49
N LYS A 51 -5.67 16.90 7.66
CA LYS A 51 -4.31 16.70 8.15
C LYS A 51 -3.66 15.41 7.69
N SER A 52 -4.31 14.64 6.83
CA SER A 52 -3.80 13.33 6.37
C SER A 52 -2.40 13.39 5.74
N LYS A 53 -2.03 14.50 5.13
CA LYS A 53 -0.70 14.71 4.56
C LYS A 53 0.42 14.64 5.60
N GLU A 54 0.12 15.00 6.85
CA GLU A 54 1.06 14.96 7.98
C GLU A 54 1.10 13.58 8.63
N CYS A 55 0.15 12.69 8.30
CA CYS A 55 0.04 11.37 8.90
C CYS A 55 1.02 10.38 8.25
N THR A 56 1.57 9.51 9.10
CA THR A 56 2.47 8.41 8.70
C THR A 56 1.85 7.08 9.05
N ILE A 57 1.83 6.14 8.11
CA ILE A 57 1.51 4.73 8.39
C ILE A 57 2.79 3.92 8.52
N ILE A 58 2.91 3.13 9.57
CA ILE A 58 4.01 2.19 9.80
C ILE A 58 3.52 0.78 9.53
N PHE A 59 4.06 0.16 8.49
CA PHE A 59 3.93 -1.28 8.24
C PHE A 59 5.05 -1.99 8.97
N CYS A 60 4.73 -2.72 10.05
CA CYS A 60 5.72 -3.41 10.86
C CYS A 60 5.64 -4.93 10.69
N GLU A 61 6.74 -5.60 11.00
CA GLU A 61 6.83 -7.06 10.93
C GLU A 61 6.21 -7.69 12.18
N GLY A 62 4.95 -8.11 12.05
CA GLY A 62 4.25 -8.87 13.08
C GLY A 62 3.67 -8.06 14.24
N ASP A 63 2.93 -8.78 15.08
CA ASP A 63 2.18 -8.19 16.20
C ASP A 63 3.10 -7.74 17.35
N SER A 64 4.27 -8.36 17.53
CA SER A 64 5.26 -7.98 18.57
C SER A 64 5.82 -6.59 18.31
N ALA A 65 6.27 -6.32 17.08
CA ALA A 65 6.75 -5.00 16.69
C ALA A 65 5.65 -3.94 16.83
N LYS A 66 4.41 -4.28 16.44
CA LYS A 66 3.25 -3.41 16.65
C LYS A 66 3.08 -3.03 18.14
N ALA A 67 3.13 -4.01 19.05
CA ALA A 67 2.99 -3.77 20.48
C ALA A 67 4.09 -2.84 21.01
N GLY A 68 5.33 -3.06 20.58
CA GLY A 68 6.46 -2.20 20.93
C GLY A 68 6.28 -0.76 20.47
N ILE A 69 5.86 -0.55 19.21
CA ILE A 69 5.62 0.80 18.69
C ILE A 69 4.50 1.48 19.48
N VAL A 70 3.36 0.78 19.68
CA VAL A 70 2.20 1.34 20.40
C VAL A 70 2.54 1.78 21.82
N SER A 71 3.38 1.00 22.51
CA SER A 71 3.79 1.34 23.90
C SER A 71 4.67 2.59 23.96
N GLY A 72 5.41 2.87 22.89
CA GLY A 72 6.29 4.05 22.78
C GLY A 72 5.61 5.33 22.31
N LEU A 73 4.40 5.24 21.73
CA LEU A 73 3.68 6.41 21.20
C LEU A 73 2.99 7.19 22.31
N SER A 74 3.21 8.52 22.33
CA SER A 74 2.43 9.43 23.14
C SER A 74 1.00 9.58 22.61
N LYS A 75 0.14 10.23 23.39
CA LYS A 75 -1.24 10.57 22.95
C LYS A 75 -1.24 11.46 21.71
N GLU A 76 -0.24 12.34 21.60
CA GLU A 76 -0.11 13.26 20.48
C GLU A 76 0.34 12.53 19.21
N ASP A 77 1.32 11.62 19.33
CA ASP A 77 1.79 10.80 18.20
C ASP A 77 0.65 9.97 17.59
N ARG A 78 -0.30 9.49 18.42
CA ARG A 78 -1.48 8.75 17.99
C ARG A 78 -2.40 9.54 17.04
N ASN A 79 -2.26 10.85 17.00
CA ASN A 79 -2.98 11.68 16.05
C ASN A 79 -2.44 11.54 14.62
N TYR A 80 -1.15 11.30 14.49
CA TYR A 80 -0.45 11.32 13.21
C TYR A 80 0.12 9.97 12.77
N ILE A 81 0.28 9.03 13.70
CA ILE A 81 0.92 7.74 13.42
C ILE A 81 -0.10 6.61 13.47
N GLY A 82 -0.26 5.94 12.33
CA GLY A 82 -0.97 4.68 12.21
C GLY A 82 -0.01 3.50 12.16
N ILE A 83 -0.47 2.32 12.59
CA ILE A 83 0.35 1.11 12.64
C ILE A 83 -0.46 -0.07 12.08
N TYR A 84 0.16 -0.82 11.17
CA TYR A 84 -0.41 -2.04 10.65
C TYR A 84 0.64 -3.17 10.67
N PRO A 85 0.42 -4.27 11.40
CA PRO A 85 1.32 -5.41 11.42
C PRO A 85 1.08 -6.27 10.19
N MET A 86 2.12 -6.44 9.37
CA MET A 86 2.12 -7.37 8.25
C MET A 86 2.17 -8.82 8.76
N LYS A 87 1.61 -9.74 7.98
CA LYS A 87 1.57 -11.16 8.33
C LYS A 87 2.84 -11.94 7.96
N GLY A 88 3.86 -11.24 7.51
CA GLY A 88 5.11 -11.78 7.03
C GLY A 88 5.57 -11.07 5.77
N LYS A 89 6.16 -11.81 4.82
CA LYS A 89 6.65 -11.23 3.57
C LYS A 89 5.49 -10.80 2.67
N ILE A 90 5.54 -9.56 2.21
CA ILE A 90 4.57 -9.02 1.24
C ILE A 90 4.62 -9.87 -0.04
N PHE A 91 3.46 -10.06 -0.67
CA PHE A 91 3.37 -10.77 -1.94
C PHE A 91 4.23 -10.10 -3.01
N ASN A 92 5.11 -10.89 -3.65
CA ASN A 92 5.94 -10.39 -4.73
C ASN A 92 5.09 -10.19 -5.99
N VAL A 93 4.85 -8.93 -6.36
CA VAL A 93 4.00 -8.57 -7.51
C VAL A 93 4.72 -8.65 -8.86
N ARG A 94 6.06 -8.77 -8.86
CA ARG A 94 6.84 -8.76 -10.09
C ARG A 94 6.58 -10.00 -10.92
N GLY A 95 6.11 -9.81 -12.16
CA GLY A 95 5.79 -10.90 -13.08
C GLY A 95 4.43 -11.57 -12.83
N GLU A 96 3.66 -11.08 -11.86
CA GLU A 96 2.33 -11.58 -11.56
C GLU A 96 1.24 -10.91 -12.40
N THR A 97 0.12 -11.61 -12.55
CA THR A 97 -1.04 -11.04 -13.24
C THR A 97 -1.77 -10.04 -12.35
N SER A 98 -2.35 -9.00 -12.96
CA SER A 98 -3.14 -8.00 -12.23
C SER A 98 -4.22 -8.64 -11.36
N LYS A 99 -4.86 -9.71 -11.84
CA LYS A 99 -5.87 -10.43 -11.08
C LYS A 99 -5.33 -10.98 -9.76
N ARG A 100 -4.19 -11.67 -9.77
CA ARG A 100 -3.57 -12.23 -8.54
C ARG A 100 -3.16 -11.13 -7.56
N ILE A 101 -2.67 -10.00 -8.07
CA ILE A 101 -2.28 -8.85 -7.24
C ILE A 101 -3.52 -8.29 -6.53
N TYR A 102 -4.62 -8.06 -7.25
CA TYR A 102 -5.83 -7.44 -6.68
C TYR A 102 -6.74 -8.41 -5.92
N GLU A 103 -6.50 -9.71 -6.00
CA GLU A 103 -7.13 -10.71 -5.13
C GLU A 103 -6.33 -10.96 -3.83
N ASN A 104 -5.09 -10.50 -3.76
CA ASN A 104 -4.27 -10.64 -2.57
C ASN A 104 -4.79 -9.75 -1.43
N LYS A 105 -5.18 -10.40 -0.32
CA LYS A 105 -5.83 -9.74 0.81
C LYS A 105 -4.95 -8.65 1.43
N GLU A 106 -3.64 -8.90 1.58
CA GLU A 106 -2.73 -7.94 2.20
C GLU A 106 -2.53 -6.70 1.32
N ILE A 107 -2.41 -6.88 0.01
CA ILE A 107 -2.35 -5.75 -0.94
C ILE A 107 -3.65 -4.93 -0.90
N ILE A 108 -4.82 -5.60 -0.84
CA ILE A 108 -6.11 -4.92 -0.69
C ILE A 108 -6.15 -4.10 0.61
N GLU A 109 -5.67 -4.67 1.72
CA GLU A 109 -5.61 -3.99 3.01
C GLU A 109 -4.68 -2.76 2.93
N ILE A 110 -3.47 -2.90 2.35
CA ILE A 110 -2.53 -1.78 2.11
C ILE A 110 -3.18 -0.68 1.27
N LYS A 111 -3.83 -1.03 0.15
CA LYS A 111 -4.55 -0.07 -0.70
C LYS A 111 -5.60 0.71 0.10
N LYS A 112 -6.43 0.03 0.87
CA LYS A 112 -7.48 0.64 1.68
C LYS A 112 -6.90 1.52 2.80
N ILE A 113 -5.86 1.06 3.48
CA ILE A 113 -5.21 1.81 4.58
C ILE A 113 -4.69 3.15 4.08
N ILE A 114 -3.97 3.14 2.96
CA ILE A 114 -3.37 4.37 2.40
C ILE A 114 -4.40 5.19 1.63
N GLY A 115 -5.44 4.56 1.09
CA GLY A 115 -6.43 5.21 0.23
C GLY A 115 -5.99 5.23 -1.24
N LEU A 116 -5.29 4.19 -1.70
CA LEU A 116 -4.76 4.09 -3.07
C LEU A 116 -5.84 3.64 -4.05
N GLU A 117 -5.86 4.27 -5.21
CA GLU A 117 -6.70 3.91 -6.36
C GLU A 117 -5.85 3.25 -7.45
N ASN A 118 -6.43 2.28 -8.12
CA ASN A 118 -5.75 1.58 -9.20
C ASN A 118 -5.53 2.49 -10.41
N SER A 119 -4.38 2.36 -11.05
CA SER A 119 -3.99 3.13 -12.26
C SER A 119 -3.97 4.66 -12.07
N LYS A 120 -3.99 5.16 -10.83
CA LYS A 120 -3.94 6.59 -10.56
C LYS A 120 -2.50 7.07 -10.44
N THR A 121 -2.20 8.18 -11.08
CA THR A 121 -0.91 8.86 -10.94
C THR A 121 -0.97 9.84 -9.78
N TYR A 122 0.04 9.77 -8.90
CA TYR A 122 0.16 10.64 -7.73
C TYR A 122 1.29 11.63 -7.89
N ASN A 123 1.10 12.83 -7.34
CA ASN A 123 2.08 13.93 -7.30
C ASN A 123 1.96 14.67 -5.96
N LEU A 124 2.80 15.68 -5.73
CA LEU A 124 2.80 16.47 -4.49
C LEU A 124 1.50 17.23 -4.23
N GLU A 125 0.71 17.50 -5.26
CA GLU A 125 -0.57 18.21 -5.13
C GLU A 125 -1.68 17.24 -4.71
N ASN A 126 -1.78 16.08 -5.36
CA ASN A 126 -2.88 15.14 -5.15
C ASN A 126 -2.60 14.08 -4.06
N ILE A 127 -1.39 14.03 -3.50
CA ILE A 127 -1.06 13.16 -2.35
C ILE A 127 -1.95 13.49 -1.14
N SER A 128 -2.45 14.71 -1.05
CA SER A 128 -3.43 15.12 -0.03
C SER A 128 -4.74 14.33 -0.11
N ASN A 129 -5.03 13.66 -1.21
CA ASN A 129 -6.19 12.79 -1.39
C ASN A 129 -5.99 11.39 -0.79
N LEU A 130 -4.80 11.07 -0.32
CA LEU A 130 -4.52 9.85 0.43
C LEU A 130 -4.89 10.02 1.90
N ARG A 131 -5.01 8.89 2.60
CA ARG A 131 -5.26 8.87 4.05
C ARG A 131 -3.99 9.12 4.86
N TYR A 132 -2.83 8.86 4.26
CA TYR A 132 -1.51 9.05 4.83
C TYR A 132 -0.58 9.74 3.83
N GLY A 133 0.21 10.68 4.31
CA GLY A 133 1.22 11.38 3.49
C GLY A 133 2.57 10.69 3.47
N LYS A 134 2.79 9.71 4.33
CA LYS A 134 4.04 8.95 4.42
C LYS A 134 3.80 7.49 4.79
N VAL A 135 4.60 6.62 4.21
CA VAL A 135 4.63 5.17 4.47
C VAL A 135 6.00 4.79 5.00
N ILE A 136 6.06 4.06 6.12
CA ILE A 136 7.30 3.52 6.68
C ILE A 136 7.17 2.01 6.77
N PHE A 137 8.17 1.29 6.26
CA PHE A 137 8.35 -0.13 6.52
C PHE A 137 9.35 -0.30 7.66
N MET A 138 8.88 -0.85 8.77
CA MET A 138 9.66 -1.13 9.96
C MET A 138 9.82 -2.64 10.11
N THR A 139 11.04 -3.10 10.02
CA THR A 139 11.38 -4.53 10.08
C THR A 139 12.61 -4.75 10.94
N ASP A 140 12.85 -5.98 11.32
CA ASP A 140 14.06 -6.36 12.02
C ASP A 140 15.30 -6.15 11.14
N GLN A 141 16.46 -6.00 11.77
CA GLN A 141 17.74 -5.80 11.07
C GLN A 141 18.36 -7.15 10.67
N ASP A 142 17.61 -7.96 9.95
CA ASP A 142 18.02 -9.24 9.43
C ASP A 142 17.75 -9.38 7.91
N LEU A 143 18.07 -10.54 7.35
CA LEU A 143 17.86 -10.81 5.91
C LEU A 143 16.38 -10.80 5.52
N ASP A 144 15.50 -11.27 6.38
CA ASP A 144 14.06 -11.27 6.13
C ASP A 144 13.50 -9.85 6.14
N GLY A 145 13.95 -9.02 7.08
CA GLY A 145 13.59 -7.61 7.12
C GLY A 145 14.05 -6.82 5.89
N VAL A 146 15.26 -7.08 5.39
CA VAL A 146 15.73 -6.49 4.11
C VAL A 146 14.86 -6.94 2.95
N HIS A 147 14.47 -8.23 2.92
CA HIS A 147 13.60 -8.77 1.89
C HIS A 147 12.21 -8.12 1.91
N ILE A 148 11.60 -7.95 3.09
CA ILE A 148 10.30 -7.29 3.25
C ILE A 148 10.33 -5.85 2.73
N LYS A 149 11.39 -5.10 3.05
CA LYS A 149 11.59 -3.73 2.50
C LYS A 149 11.68 -3.73 0.98
N GLY A 150 12.45 -4.67 0.42
CA GLY A 150 12.56 -4.85 -1.02
C GLY A 150 11.21 -5.14 -1.69
N LEU A 151 10.40 -6.00 -1.09
CA LEU A 151 9.05 -6.31 -1.57
C LEU A 151 8.10 -5.11 -1.46
N GLY A 152 8.21 -4.31 -0.40
CA GLY A 152 7.48 -3.07 -0.24
C GLY A 152 7.81 -2.05 -1.34
N ILE A 153 9.09 -1.83 -1.62
CA ILE A 153 9.53 -0.97 -2.74
C ILE A 153 8.98 -1.51 -4.07
N ASN A 154 9.14 -2.81 -4.31
CA ASN A 154 8.68 -3.45 -5.54
C ASN A 154 7.17 -3.27 -5.76
N LEU A 155 6.37 -3.39 -4.70
CA LEU A 155 4.92 -3.16 -4.76
C LEU A 155 4.62 -1.73 -5.26
N PHE A 156 5.23 -0.72 -4.65
CA PHE A 156 4.98 0.68 -5.04
C PHE A 156 5.55 1.00 -6.42
N GLN A 157 6.70 0.46 -6.78
CA GLN A 157 7.26 0.66 -8.12
C GLN A 157 6.44 0.01 -9.23
N SER A 158 5.85 -1.15 -8.97
CA SER A 158 5.04 -1.87 -9.96
C SER A 158 3.65 -1.26 -10.12
N GLU A 159 2.98 -0.95 -9.01
CA GLU A 159 1.57 -0.56 -9.05
C GLU A 159 1.35 0.97 -9.02
N TRP A 160 2.24 1.70 -8.33
CA TRP A 160 2.14 3.16 -8.16
C TRP A 160 3.50 3.84 -8.32
N TYR A 161 4.13 3.65 -9.48
CA TYR A 161 5.45 4.19 -9.77
C TYR A 161 5.62 5.68 -9.46
N SER A 162 4.59 6.48 -9.67
CA SER A 162 4.59 7.91 -9.35
C SER A 162 4.82 8.18 -7.85
N LEU A 163 4.28 7.35 -6.94
CA LEU A 163 4.51 7.49 -5.50
C LEU A 163 5.95 7.19 -5.09
N SER A 164 6.59 6.23 -5.75
CA SER A 164 7.99 5.89 -5.46
C SER A 164 8.96 7.03 -5.80
N LYS A 165 8.54 7.99 -6.62
CA LYS A 165 9.30 9.18 -6.99
C LYS A 165 9.06 10.39 -6.08
N ILE A 166 8.03 10.36 -5.25
CA ILE A 166 7.74 11.45 -4.32
C ILE A 166 8.76 11.41 -3.18
N PRO A 167 9.57 12.47 -2.98
CA PRO A 167 10.55 12.52 -1.91
C PRO A 167 9.91 12.27 -0.54
N ASN A 168 10.51 11.41 0.27
CA ASN A 168 10.09 11.08 1.63
C ASN A 168 8.70 10.43 1.77
N PHE A 169 8.04 10.03 0.68
CA PHE A 169 6.77 9.30 0.79
C PHE A 169 6.97 7.89 1.34
N ILE A 170 8.00 7.18 0.87
CA ILE A 170 8.37 5.86 1.37
C ILE A 170 9.62 5.98 2.22
N GLY A 171 9.59 5.47 3.42
CA GLY A 171 10.71 5.41 4.36
C GLY A 171 10.92 4.00 4.92
N PHE A 172 12.07 3.79 5.52
CA PHE A 172 12.48 2.53 6.13
C PHE A 172 13.00 2.78 7.54
N MET A 173 12.70 1.86 8.43
CA MET A 173 13.17 1.86 9.80
C MET A 173 13.58 0.42 10.18
N ASN A 174 14.65 0.30 10.95
CA ASN A 174 15.02 -0.96 11.56
C ASN A 174 14.66 -0.92 13.04
N THR A 175 14.24 -2.05 13.59
CA THR A 175 14.22 -2.21 15.04
C THR A 175 15.67 -2.24 15.55
N PRO A 176 15.99 -1.57 16.66
CA PRO A 176 17.28 -1.77 17.30
C PRO A 176 17.41 -3.23 17.76
N ILE A 177 18.61 -3.78 17.64
CA ILE A 177 18.95 -5.11 18.15
C ILE A 177 19.17 -5.00 19.66
#